data_9f73b2f85c6eb599a089b686ed34e5bd
#
_entry.id   9f73b2f85c6eb599a089b686ed34e5bd
#
_cell.length_a   1.000
_cell.length_b   1.000
_cell.length_c   1.000
_cell.angle_alpha   90.00
_cell.angle_beta   90.00
_cell.angle_gamma   90.00
#
_symmetry.space_group_name_H-M   'P 1'
#
loop_
_entity.id
_entity.type
_entity.pdbx_description
1 polymer ?
#
loop_
_entity_poly.entity_id
_entity_poly.type
_entity_poly.pdbx_seq_one_letter_code
_entity_poly.pdbx_strand_id
1 'polypeptide(L)'
;MENRNGLVVDFQLTRATGTAERDMAPKLIDASRERGFHPRTLAADKGYDTRDCVANLRQRQVTPHVTQNTSGRRSAIDRRTTRHVGYAISQCIRKRVEEIFGWMKTVGGFRRTRYRGLERTQLAGYLVATAYNLVRMARLVPATTAV
;
A
#
# COMPACT_ATOMS: atom_id res chain seq x y z
N MET A 1 -2.87 0.00 1.90
CA MET A 1 -3.43 1.19 2.59
C MET A 1 -4.32 1.93 1.62
N GLU A 2 -5.49 2.40 2.06
CA GLU A 2 -6.34 3.24 1.25
C GLU A 2 -5.93 4.74 1.39
N ASN A 3 -6.19 5.52 0.33
CA ASN A 3 -5.66 6.89 0.24
C ASN A 3 -6.48 7.95 0.98
N ARG A 4 -7.78 7.72 1.21
CA ARG A 4 -8.67 8.75 1.76
C ARG A 4 -8.38 9.00 3.24
N ASN A 5 -8.42 7.96 4.05
CA ASN A 5 -8.30 8.04 5.50
C ASN A 5 -6.94 7.55 6.01
N GLY A 6 -6.15 6.89 5.16
CA GLY A 6 -4.86 6.31 5.52
C GLY A 6 -4.99 5.05 6.39
N LEU A 7 -6.06 4.26 6.16
CA LEU A 7 -6.25 2.99 6.85
C LEU A 7 -5.57 1.84 6.12
N VAL A 8 -5.04 0.90 6.86
CA VAL A 8 -4.49 -0.34 6.30
C VAL A 8 -5.64 -1.25 5.93
N VAL A 9 -5.81 -1.51 4.64
CA VAL A 9 -6.82 -2.43 4.12
C VAL A 9 -6.32 -3.86 4.14
N ASP A 10 -5.04 -4.04 3.84
CA ASP A 10 -4.37 -5.32 3.84
C ASP A 10 -2.88 -5.18 4.14
N PHE A 11 -2.31 -6.23 4.68
CA PHE A 11 -0.91 -6.34 5.02
C PHE A 11 -0.44 -7.77 4.80
N GLN A 12 0.64 -7.94 4.04
CA GLN A 12 1.22 -9.27 3.80
C GLN A 12 2.72 -9.25 4.06
N LEU A 13 3.16 -10.20 4.86
CA LEU A 13 4.57 -10.46 5.09
C LEU A 13 5.09 -11.48 4.09
N THR A 14 6.23 -11.21 3.49
CA THR A 14 6.90 -12.12 2.57
C THR A 14 8.37 -12.26 2.94
N ARG A 15 9.01 -13.29 2.41
CA ARG A 15 10.49 -13.35 2.46
C ARG A 15 11.04 -12.22 1.61
N ALA A 16 12.12 -11.59 2.08
CA ALA A 16 12.80 -10.54 1.35
C ALA A 16 13.44 -11.10 0.08
N THR A 17 12.89 -10.71 -1.07
CA THR A 17 13.47 -10.94 -2.40
C THR A 17 13.45 -9.60 -3.14
N GLY A 18 14.25 -9.44 -4.18
CA GLY A 18 14.28 -8.19 -4.95
C GLY A 18 12.98 -7.83 -5.68
N THR A 19 12.01 -8.76 -5.75
CA THR A 19 10.73 -8.59 -6.48
C THR A 19 9.50 -8.78 -5.60
N ALA A 20 9.66 -9.25 -4.36
CA ALA A 20 8.57 -9.68 -3.49
C ALA A 20 7.41 -8.69 -3.38
N GLU A 21 7.71 -7.39 -3.26
CA GLU A 21 6.69 -6.36 -3.14
C GLU A 21 5.85 -6.24 -4.41
N ARG A 22 6.48 -6.24 -5.58
CA ARG A 22 5.79 -6.17 -6.88
C ARG A 22 4.95 -7.40 -7.15
N ASP A 23 5.46 -8.58 -6.80
CA ASP A 23 4.80 -9.86 -7.01
C ASP A 23 3.59 -10.02 -6.07
N MET A 24 3.64 -9.36 -4.91
CA MET A 24 2.55 -9.38 -3.95
C MET A 24 1.43 -8.39 -4.27
N ALA A 25 1.72 -7.27 -4.92
CA ALA A 25 0.72 -6.23 -5.19
C ALA A 25 -0.52 -6.72 -5.96
N PRO A 26 -0.41 -7.52 -7.06
CA PRO A 26 -1.58 -8.11 -7.71
C PRO A 26 -2.40 -9.02 -6.79
N LYS A 27 -1.74 -9.82 -5.95
CA LYS A 27 -2.41 -10.74 -5.01
C LYS A 27 -3.19 -9.98 -3.94
N LEU A 28 -2.65 -8.88 -3.43
CA LEU A 28 -3.34 -8.00 -2.49
C LEU A 28 -4.56 -7.32 -3.11
N ILE A 29 -4.50 -6.98 -4.41
CA ILE A 29 -5.65 -6.44 -5.15
C ILE A 29 -6.74 -7.50 -5.27
N ASP A 30 -6.39 -8.71 -5.66
CA ASP A 30 -7.33 -9.83 -5.82
C ASP A 30 -7.99 -10.16 -4.47
N ALA A 31 -7.21 -10.32 -3.39
CA ALA A 31 -7.70 -10.53 -2.04
C ALA A 31 -8.56 -9.36 -1.51
N SER A 32 -8.27 -8.12 -1.92
CA SER A 32 -9.11 -6.97 -1.59
C SER A 32 -10.48 -7.06 -2.26
N ARG A 33 -10.54 -7.52 -3.50
CA ARG A 33 -11.79 -7.70 -4.24
C ARG A 33 -12.67 -8.79 -3.64
N GLU A 34 -12.09 -9.89 -3.22
CA GLU A 34 -12.80 -10.97 -2.52
C GLU A 34 -13.49 -10.45 -1.24
N ARG A 35 -12.93 -9.42 -0.62
CA ARG A 35 -13.50 -8.74 0.55
C ARG A 35 -14.44 -7.58 0.20
N GLY A 36 -14.79 -7.39 -1.06
CA GLY A 36 -15.71 -6.35 -1.52
C GLY A 36 -15.08 -4.97 -1.76
N PHE A 37 -13.75 -4.85 -1.66
CA PHE A 37 -13.06 -3.61 -2.01
C PHE A 37 -12.68 -3.62 -3.49
N HIS A 38 -12.99 -2.56 -4.21
CA HIS A 38 -12.69 -2.44 -5.64
C HIS A 38 -11.72 -1.28 -5.90
N PRO A 39 -10.40 -1.49 -5.70
CA PRO A 39 -9.41 -0.44 -5.95
C PRO A 39 -9.40 -0.06 -7.43
N ARG A 40 -9.51 1.23 -7.72
CA ARG A 40 -9.46 1.78 -9.08
C ARG A 40 -8.04 2.19 -9.49
N THR A 41 -7.22 2.55 -8.52
CA THR A 41 -5.84 3.00 -8.74
C THR A 41 -4.91 2.36 -7.73
N LEU A 42 -3.67 2.11 -8.11
CA LEU A 42 -2.59 1.71 -7.21
C LEU A 42 -1.46 2.74 -7.31
N ALA A 43 -1.19 3.43 -6.21
CA ALA A 43 -0.03 4.31 -6.08
C ALA A 43 1.16 3.52 -5.53
N ALA A 44 2.28 3.57 -6.23
CA ALA A 44 3.50 2.87 -5.86
C ALA A 44 4.76 3.67 -6.25
N ASP A 45 5.90 3.26 -5.74
CA ASP A 45 7.18 3.87 -6.03
C ASP A 45 7.73 3.46 -7.42
N LYS A 46 8.91 3.99 -7.78
CA LYS A 46 9.57 3.71 -9.06
C LYS A 46 10.00 2.24 -9.24
N GLY A 47 10.09 1.47 -8.16
CA GLY A 47 10.40 0.03 -8.19
C GLY A 47 9.30 -0.77 -8.90
N TYR A 48 8.08 -0.27 -8.89
CA TYR A 48 6.93 -0.89 -9.56
C TYR A 48 6.78 -0.49 -11.03
N ASP A 49 7.60 0.45 -11.54
CA ASP A 49 7.57 0.88 -12.94
C ASP A 49 8.24 -0.14 -13.85
N THR A 50 7.64 -1.31 -13.99
CA THR A 50 8.03 -2.37 -14.91
C THR A 50 6.87 -2.69 -15.85
N ARG A 51 7.19 -3.17 -17.07
CA ARG A 51 6.16 -3.53 -18.06
C ARG A 51 5.18 -4.56 -17.50
N ASP A 52 5.71 -5.59 -16.86
CA ASP A 52 4.90 -6.68 -16.33
C ASP A 52 3.99 -6.23 -15.19
N CYS A 53 4.51 -5.43 -14.25
CA CYS A 53 3.70 -4.89 -13.16
C CYS A 53 2.57 -3.98 -13.68
N VAL A 54 2.89 -3.08 -14.60
CA VAL A 54 1.91 -2.17 -15.22
C VAL A 54 0.86 -2.95 -16.02
N ALA A 55 1.27 -3.97 -16.79
CA ALA A 55 0.36 -4.84 -17.53
C ALA A 55 -0.57 -5.62 -16.60
N ASN A 56 -0.04 -6.23 -15.55
CA ASN A 56 -0.80 -6.96 -14.53
C ASN A 56 -1.86 -6.10 -13.83
N LEU A 57 -1.52 -4.86 -13.51
CA LEU A 57 -2.47 -3.91 -12.90
C LEU A 57 -3.59 -3.55 -13.88
N ARG A 58 -3.25 -3.26 -15.14
CA ARG A 58 -4.22 -2.93 -16.19
C ARG A 58 -5.17 -4.09 -16.51
N GLN A 59 -4.67 -5.33 -16.56
CA GLN A 59 -5.49 -6.52 -16.72
C GLN A 59 -6.55 -6.65 -15.60
N ARG A 60 -6.21 -6.18 -14.40
CA ARG A 60 -7.10 -6.09 -13.26
C ARG A 60 -7.95 -4.82 -13.25
N GLN A 61 -7.98 -4.05 -14.33
CA GLN A 61 -8.71 -2.77 -14.40
C GLN A 61 -8.30 -1.78 -13.29
N VAL A 62 -7.05 -1.88 -12.83
CA VAL A 62 -6.47 -0.95 -11.86
C VAL A 62 -5.50 -0.02 -12.59
N THR A 63 -5.75 1.27 -12.50
CA THR A 63 -4.86 2.27 -13.11
C THR A 63 -3.57 2.39 -12.29
N PRO A 64 -2.40 2.15 -12.91
CA PRO A 64 -1.13 2.21 -12.20
C PRO A 64 -0.68 3.67 -12.02
N HIS A 65 -0.83 4.23 -10.83
CA HIS A 65 -0.25 5.51 -10.44
C HIS A 65 1.16 5.31 -9.86
N VAL A 66 2.00 4.64 -10.63
CA VAL A 66 3.40 4.34 -10.25
C VAL A 66 4.30 5.52 -10.59
N THR A 67 5.28 5.80 -9.73
CA THR A 67 6.30 6.82 -10.04
C THR A 67 7.13 6.39 -11.23
N GLN A 68 7.27 7.26 -12.23
CA GLN A 68 8.08 6.97 -13.41
C GLN A 68 9.55 6.76 -13.06
N ASN A 69 10.12 5.69 -13.58
CA ASN A 69 11.56 5.45 -13.53
C ASN A 69 12.19 5.90 -14.85
N THR A 70 12.81 7.05 -14.83
CA THR A 70 13.49 7.64 -15.99
C THR A 70 15.02 7.45 -15.96
N SER A 71 15.54 6.75 -14.96
CA SER A 71 16.97 6.49 -14.80
C SER A 71 17.41 5.37 -15.74
N GLY A 72 18.01 5.73 -16.88
CA GLY A 72 18.62 4.79 -17.82
C GLY A 72 17.65 3.94 -18.64
N ARG A 73 16.32 4.15 -18.54
CA ARG A 73 15.30 3.40 -19.31
C ARG A 73 14.03 4.20 -19.52
N ARG A 74 13.24 3.76 -20.49
CA ARG A 74 11.89 4.29 -20.70
C ARG A 74 10.93 3.73 -19.65
N SER A 75 10.18 4.62 -19.01
CA SER A 75 9.10 4.25 -18.08
C SER A 75 8.00 3.44 -18.78
N ALA A 76 7.40 2.49 -18.09
CA ALA A 76 6.20 1.77 -18.53
C ALA A 76 4.92 2.62 -18.37
N ILE A 77 4.99 3.73 -17.62
CA ILE A 77 3.91 4.70 -17.46
C ILE A 77 4.09 5.83 -18.48
N ASP A 78 3.02 6.16 -19.19
CA ASP A 78 3.00 7.18 -20.23
C ASP A 78 2.10 8.39 -19.85
N ARG A 79 2.05 9.39 -20.74
CA ARG A 79 1.24 10.60 -20.54
C ARG A 79 -0.25 10.33 -20.38
N ARG A 80 -0.79 9.20 -20.87
CA ARG A 80 -2.20 8.83 -20.66
C ARG A 80 -2.54 8.70 -19.18
N THR A 81 -1.57 8.29 -18.37
CA THR A 81 -1.72 8.21 -16.91
C THR A 81 -1.26 9.50 -16.22
N THR A 82 -0.07 10.01 -16.55
CA THR A 82 0.55 11.11 -15.80
C THR A 82 -0.10 12.47 -15.97
N ARG A 83 -0.85 12.69 -17.07
CA ARG A 83 -1.58 13.94 -17.31
C ARG A 83 -2.78 14.17 -16.39
N HIS A 84 -3.27 13.12 -15.73
CA HIS A 84 -4.44 13.23 -14.86
C HIS A 84 -4.06 13.78 -13.48
N VAL A 85 -4.89 14.71 -12.98
CA VAL A 85 -4.73 15.30 -11.64
C VAL A 85 -4.68 14.22 -10.56
N GLY A 86 -5.49 13.16 -10.71
CA GLY A 86 -5.49 12.01 -9.79
C GLY A 86 -4.13 11.32 -9.66
N TYR A 87 -3.30 11.32 -10.73
CA TYR A 87 -1.94 10.79 -10.65
C TYR A 87 -1.07 11.64 -9.71
N ALA A 88 -1.08 12.97 -9.87
CA ALA A 88 -0.31 13.88 -9.01
C ALA A 88 -0.74 13.75 -7.54
N ILE A 89 -2.05 13.72 -7.27
CA ILE A 89 -2.60 13.49 -5.93
C ILE A 89 -2.11 12.17 -5.36
N SER A 90 -2.18 11.09 -6.13
CA SER A 90 -1.71 9.78 -5.69
C SER A 90 -0.21 9.77 -5.35
N GLN A 91 0.62 10.49 -6.12
CA GLN A 91 2.05 10.60 -5.83
C GLN A 91 2.34 11.33 -4.50
N CYS A 92 1.53 12.31 -4.15
CA CYS A 92 1.64 12.99 -2.84
C CYS A 92 1.18 12.08 -1.69
N ILE A 93 0.01 11.45 -1.86
CA ILE A 93 -0.64 10.69 -0.78
C ILE A 93 0.06 9.36 -0.52
N ARG A 94 0.68 8.70 -1.52
CA ARG A 94 1.36 7.42 -1.34
C ARG A 94 2.40 7.43 -0.21
N LYS A 95 2.97 8.58 0.09
CA LYS A 95 3.94 8.74 1.20
C LYS A 95 3.36 8.36 2.57
N ARG A 96 2.04 8.37 2.71
CA ARG A 96 1.36 7.94 3.95
C ARG A 96 1.63 6.47 4.29
N VAL A 97 1.99 5.64 3.30
CA VAL A 97 2.38 4.26 3.59
C VAL A 97 3.67 4.19 4.42
N GLU A 98 4.53 5.18 4.29
CA GLU A 98 5.75 5.28 5.10
C GLU A 98 5.44 5.61 6.57
N GLU A 99 4.36 6.38 6.81
CA GLU A 99 3.90 6.73 8.16
C GLU A 99 3.51 5.47 8.95
N ILE A 100 2.74 4.55 8.33
CA ILE A 100 2.39 3.31 9.02
C ILE A 100 3.60 2.42 9.25
N PHE A 101 4.49 2.27 8.28
CA PHE A 101 5.71 1.48 8.50
C PHE A 101 6.60 2.09 9.59
N GLY A 102 6.69 3.41 9.65
CA GLY A 102 7.35 4.12 10.73
C GLY A 102 6.69 3.82 12.08
N TRP A 103 5.37 3.93 12.17
CA TRP A 103 4.58 3.67 13.37
C TRP A 103 4.70 2.21 13.82
N MET A 104 4.58 1.25 12.90
CA MET A 104 4.76 -0.18 13.19
C MET A 104 6.13 -0.47 13.81
N LYS A 105 7.18 0.16 13.28
CA LYS A 105 8.56 -0.05 13.76
C LYS A 105 8.83 0.61 15.12
N THR A 106 8.22 1.76 15.40
CA THR A 106 8.46 2.53 16.62
C THR A 106 7.43 2.21 17.71
N VAL A 107 6.20 2.66 17.53
CA VAL A 107 5.12 2.51 18.51
C VAL A 107 4.62 1.06 18.57
N GLY A 108 4.45 0.42 17.42
CA GLY A 108 4.01 -0.97 17.32
C GLY A 108 5.05 -2.01 17.73
N GLY A 109 6.29 -1.59 18.02
CA GLY A 109 7.38 -2.48 18.44
C GLY A 109 7.78 -3.54 17.41
N PHE A 110 7.38 -3.37 16.14
CA PHE A 110 7.56 -4.35 15.05
C PHE A 110 8.86 -4.15 14.27
N ARG A 111 9.84 -3.47 14.87
CA ARG A 111 11.18 -3.29 14.27
C ARG A 111 11.95 -4.59 14.16
N ARG A 112 11.77 -5.49 15.13
CA ARG A 112 12.36 -6.83 15.17
C ARG A 112 11.25 -7.81 15.53
N THR A 113 11.10 -8.87 14.73
CA THR A 113 10.18 -9.93 15.11
C THR A 113 10.73 -10.76 16.25
N ARG A 114 9.87 -11.11 17.21
CA ARG A 114 10.14 -12.07 18.30
C ARG A 114 9.63 -13.47 17.95
N TYR A 115 8.93 -13.58 16.83
CA TYR A 115 8.27 -14.82 16.41
C TYR A 115 9.12 -15.55 15.37
N ARG A 116 9.15 -16.86 15.47
CA ARG A 116 9.79 -17.72 14.47
C ARG A 116 8.72 -18.18 13.46
N GLY A 117 9.05 -18.05 12.18
CA GLY A 117 8.17 -18.46 11.08
C GLY A 117 7.30 -17.32 10.55
N LEU A 118 6.88 -17.49 9.28
CA LEU A 118 6.16 -16.46 8.54
C LEU A 118 4.76 -16.24 9.11
N GLU A 119 4.04 -17.32 9.41
CA GLU A 119 2.64 -17.28 9.87
C GLU A 119 2.48 -16.51 11.19
N ARG A 120 3.30 -16.84 12.18
CA ARG A 120 3.26 -16.16 13.49
C ARG A 120 3.65 -14.70 13.38
N THR A 121 4.63 -14.40 12.53
CA THR A 121 5.05 -13.02 12.26
C THR A 121 3.97 -12.26 11.49
N GLN A 122 3.28 -12.92 10.55
CA GLN A 122 2.14 -12.36 9.83
C GLN A 122 1.00 -11.99 10.78
N LEU A 123 0.64 -12.91 11.68
CA LEU A 123 -0.39 -12.64 12.70
C LEU A 123 -0.03 -11.43 13.58
N ALA A 124 1.23 -11.36 14.05
CA ALA A 124 1.70 -10.20 14.79
C ALA A 124 1.61 -8.91 13.97
N GLY A 125 1.95 -8.95 12.68
CA GLY A 125 1.78 -7.84 11.76
C GLY A 125 0.33 -7.38 11.63
N TYR A 126 -0.61 -8.31 11.53
CA TYR A 126 -2.05 -7.99 11.51
C TYR A 126 -2.50 -7.30 12.80
N LEU A 127 -2.09 -7.79 13.97
CA LEU A 127 -2.44 -7.16 15.24
C LEU A 127 -1.89 -5.73 15.34
N VAL A 128 -0.65 -5.50 14.89
CA VAL A 128 -0.03 -4.17 14.89
C VAL A 128 -0.74 -3.25 13.88
N ALA A 129 -1.07 -3.74 12.68
CA ALA A 129 -1.82 -2.98 11.69
C ALA A 129 -3.24 -2.64 12.17
N THR A 130 -3.89 -3.55 12.88
CA THR A 130 -5.20 -3.32 13.52
C THR A 130 -5.11 -2.24 14.59
N ALA A 131 -4.12 -2.29 15.46
CA ALA A 131 -3.90 -1.26 16.48
C ALA A 131 -3.67 0.12 15.83
N TYR A 132 -2.88 0.19 14.76
CA TYR A 132 -2.72 1.43 13.98
C TYR A 132 -4.07 1.93 13.45
N ASN A 133 -4.87 1.06 12.85
CA ASN A 133 -6.18 1.44 12.32
C ASN A 133 -7.11 1.96 13.41
N LEU A 134 -7.15 1.33 14.59
CA LEU A 134 -7.97 1.80 15.71
C LEU A 134 -7.56 3.20 16.18
N VAL A 135 -6.26 3.43 16.35
CA VAL A 135 -5.73 4.77 16.70
C VAL A 135 -6.05 5.79 15.61
N ARG A 136 -5.95 5.40 14.34
CA ARG A 136 -6.27 6.27 13.21
C ARG A 136 -7.76 6.59 13.15
N MET A 137 -8.63 5.60 13.31
CA MET A 137 -10.09 5.79 13.32
C MET A 137 -10.53 6.69 14.47
N ALA A 138 -9.97 6.52 15.66
CA ALA A 138 -10.27 7.40 16.81
C ALA A 138 -9.96 8.89 16.52
N ARG A 139 -8.97 9.17 15.66
CA ARG A 139 -8.64 10.54 15.24
C ARG A 139 -9.51 11.05 14.08
N LEU A 140 -10.16 10.16 13.35
CA LEU A 140 -11.04 10.52 12.23
C LEU A 140 -12.49 10.78 12.69
N VAL A 141 -12.89 10.19 13.81
CA VAL A 141 -14.20 10.46 14.41
C VAL A 141 -14.13 11.82 15.11
N PRO A 142 -14.98 12.79 14.74
CA PRO A 142 -15.05 14.07 15.47
C PRO A 142 -15.32 13.79 16.94
N ALA A 143 -14.65 14.49 17.84
CA ALA A 143 -15.01 14.45 19.25
C ALA A 143 -16.47 14.88 19.35
N THR A 144 -17.36 13.95 19.70
CA THR A 144 -18.74 14.30 20.04
C THR A 144 -18.63 15.16 21.29
N THR A 145 -18.82 16.46 21.16
CA THR A 145 -19.02 17.33 22.30
C THR A 145 -20.24 16.79 23.03
N ALA A 146 -20.00 16.10 24.15
CA ALA A 146 -21.06 15.77 25.09
C ALA A 146 -21.63 17.12 25.55
N VAL A 147 -22.88 17.38 25.21
CA VAL A 147 -23.72 18.47 25.72
C VAL A 147 -24.18 18.06 27.10
#